data_9cba283c8a406b869f83b605ff6e1166
#
_entry.id   9cba283c8a406b869f83b605ff6e1166
#
_cell.length_a   1.000
_cell.length_b   1.000
_cell.length_c   1.000
_cell.angle_alpha   90.00
_cell.angle_beta   90.00
_cell.angle_gamma   90.00
#
_symmetry.space_group_name_H-M   'P 1'
#
loop_
_entity.id
_entity.type
_entity.pdbx_description
1 polymer ?
#
loop_
_entity_poly.entity_id
_entity_poly.type
_entity_poly.pdbx_seq_one_letter_code
_entity_poly.pdbx_strand_id
1 'polypeptide(L)'
;MEFPEVFAIGDCSTFDPELTMKKFPPTAQIAEAHAKIAASNLKELLKGGTLSKFDYSWKGQSAIIGKRTGIASFFGINIAGFLAYLLWRNLYLSKIRSSDKKFRVWLDWTLDLFFKRDISRLKIIKKERSLDYKELDEVDDVW
;
A
#
# COMPACT_ATOMS: atom_id res chain seq x y z
N MET A 1 1.91 24.38 -13.99
CA MET A 1 1.64 24.15 -12.54
C MET A 1 1.59 25.53 -11.92
N GLU A 2 0.47 25.87 -11.28
CA GLU A 2 0.31 27.18 -10.64
C GLU A 2 1.11 27.33 -9.35
N PHE A 3 1.43 26.18 -8.69
CA PHE A 3 2.16 26.15 -7.42
C PHE A 3 3.27 25.09 -7.46
N PRO A 4 4.47 25.44 -7.90
CA PRO A 4 5.59 24.50 -8.06
C PRO A 4 6.12 23.94 -6.72
N GLU A 5 5.79 24.58 -5.60
CA GLU A 5 6.14 24.16 -4.24
C GLU A 5 5.19 23.10 -3.64
N VAL A 6 4.07 22.81 -4.31
CA VAL A 6 3.08 21.84 -3.82
C VAL A 6 3.29 20.48 -4.48
N PHE A 7 3.50 19.45 -3.65
CA PHE A 7 3.67 18.07 -4.08
C PHE A 7 2.53 17.19 -3.59
N ALA A 8 1.82 16.55 -4.49
CA ALA A 8 0.88 15.46 -4.17
C ALA A 8 1.58 14.12 -4.39
N ILE A 9 1.55 13.23 -3.39
CA ILE A 9 2.23 11.94 -3.43
C ILE A 9 1.32 10.81 -2.94
N GLY A 10 1.54 9.58 -3.43
CA GLY A 10 0.75 8.41 -3.05
C GLY A 10 -0.65 8.41 -3.66
N ASP A 11 -1.60 7.83 -2.95
CA ASP A 11 -2.96 7.58 -3.45
C ASP A 11 -3.79 8.86 -3.65
N CYS A 12 -3.41 9.96 -2.98
CA CYS A 12 -4.04 11.26 -3.18
C CYS A 12 -3.55 12.01 -4.44
N SER A 13 -2.50 11.51 -5.09
CA SER A 13 -2.05 12.07 -6.36
C SER A 13 -2.87 11.48 -7.51
N THR A 14 -3.67 12.30 -8.16
CA THR A 14 -4.39 11.90 -9.36
C THR A 14 -3.50 12.14 -10.58
N PHE A 15 -3.23 11.08 -11.33
CA PHE A 15 -2.57 11.23 -12.63
C PHE A 15 -3.60 11.62 -13.67
N ASP A 16 -3.39 12.76 -14.30
CA ASP A 16 -4.14 13.14 -15.48
C ASP A 16 -3.71 12.23 -16.65
N PRO A 17 -4.63 11.41 -17.19
CA PRO A 17 -4.32 10.52 -18.31
C PRO A 17 -3.91 11.28 -19.58
N GLU A 18 -4.30 12.54 -19.73
CA GLU A 18 -3.92 13.38 -20.86
C GLU A 18 -2.47 13.87 -20.77
N LEU A 19 -1.96 14.08 -19.54
CA LEU A 19 -0.59 14.52 -19.29
C LEU A 19 0.41 13.36 -19.17
N THR A 20 -0.05 12.18 -18.76
CA THR A 20 0.80 11.01 -18.59
C THR A 20 0.13 9.78 -19.19
N MET A 21 0.73 9.20 -20.23
CA MET A 21 0.23 7.98 -20.88
C MET A 21 0.25 6.74 -19.96
N LYS A 22 0.81 6.84 -18.76
CA LYS A 22 0.94 5.74 -17.80
C LYS A 22 0.02 5.95 -16.61
N LYS A 23 -1.03 5.15 -16.54
CA LYS A 23 -1.90 5.06 -15.36
C LYS A 23 -1.25 4.12 -14.33
N PHE A 24 -0.86 4.65 -13.18
CA PHE A 24 -0.32 3.84 -12.09
C PHE A 24 -1.42 3.46 -11.09
N PRO A 25 -1.50 2.19 -10.66
CA PRO A 25 -2.45 1.81 -9.63
C PRO A 25 -2.04 2.39 -8.26
N PRO A 26 -3.01 2.71 -7.39
CA PRO A 26 -2.74 3.18 -6.03
C PRO A 26 -2.12 2.04 -5.20
N THR A 27 -0.81 2.06 -5.05
CA THR A 27 -0.06 1.05 -4.30
C THR A 27 1.05 1.69 -3.48
N ALA A 28 1.41 1.03 -2.37
CA ALA A 28 2.51 1.45 -1.51
C ALA A 28 3.86 1.57 -2.27
N GLN A 29 4.07 0.76 -3.32
CA GLN A 29 5.27 0.85 -4.16
C GLN A 29 5.35 2.17 -4.92
N ILE A 30 4.21 2.61 -5.47
CA ILE A 30 4.10 3.89 -6.17
C ILE A 30 4.25 5.04 -5.18
N ALA A 31 3.59 4.96 -4.02
CA ALA A 31 3.72 5.98 -2.97
C ALA A 31 5.17 6.14 -2.49
N GLU A 32 5.91 5.03 -2.33
CA GLU A 32 7.34 5.08 -1.98
C GLU A 32 8.19 5.71 -3.09
N ALA A 33 7.89 5.42 -4.35
CA ALA A 33 8.57 6.02 -5.49
C ALA A 33 8.26 7.53 -5.61
N HIS A 34 7.00 7.94 -5.41
CA HIS A 34 6.61 9.34 -5.34
C HIS A 34 7.36 10.09 -4.23
N ALA A 35 7.45 9.51 -3.04
CA ALA A 35 8.16 10.13 -1.92
C ALA A 35 9.64 10.37 -2.23
N LYS A 36 10.30 9.43 -2.91
CA LYS A 36 11.71 9.57 -3.31
C LYS A 36 11.93 10.72 -4.31
N ILE A 37 11.08 10.80 -5.34
CA ILE A 37 11.21 11.86 -6.35
C ILE A 37 10.82 13.22 -5.76
N ALA A 38 9.78 13.28 -4.92
CA ALA A 38 9.37 14.50 -4.26
C ALA A 38 10.48 15.04 -3.33
N ALA A 39 11.12 14.16 -2.54
CA ALA A 39 12.25 14.55 -1.70
C ALA A 39 13.45 15.06 -2.51
N SER A 40 13.74 14.42 -3.66
CA SER A 40 14.79 14.89 -4.58
C SER A 40 14.43 16.24 -5.17
N ASN A 41 13.22 16.41 -5.65
CA ASN A 41 12.75 17.65 -6.24
C ASN A 41 12.70 18.81 -5.24
N LEU A 42 12.29 18.53 -3.99
CA LEU A 42 12.33 19.53 -2.93
C LEU A 42 13.76 20.01 -2.66
N LYS A 43 14.73 19.07 -2.65
CA LYS A 43 16.14 19.44 -2.49
C LYS A 43 16.66 20.29 -3.65
N GLU A 44 16.27 19.97 -4.88
CA GLU A 44 16.64 20.77 -6.06
C GLU A 44 15.95 22.14 -6.04
N LEU A 45 14.69 22.22 -5.63
CA LEU A 45 13.96 23.48 -5.49
C LEU A 45 14.67 24.43 -4.54
N LEU A 46 15.13 23.95 -3.38
CA LEU A 46 15.87 24.75 -2.41
C LEU A 46 17.24 25.24 -2.92
N LYS A 47 17.79 24.60 -3.94
CA LYS A 47 19.05 24.96 -4.58
C LYS A 47 18.89 25.82 -5.85
N GLY A 48 17.64 26.07 -6.27
CA GLY A 48 17.35 26.72 -7.55
C GLY A 48 17.60 25.81 -8.76
N GLY A 49 17.61 24.48 -8.56
CA GLY A 49 17.81 23.50 -9.60
C GLY A 49 16.53 23.14 -10.37
N THR A 50 16.67 22.17 -11.28
CA THR A 50 15.57 21.72 -12.15
C THR A 50 14.82 20.55 -11.57
N LEU A 51 13.49 20.58 -11.63
CA LEU A 51 12.64 19.51 -11.15
C LEU A 51 12.63 18.33 -12.14
N SER A 52 12.76 17.12 -11.61
CA SER A 52 12.68 15.87 -12.37
C SER A 52 11.23 15.39 -12.47
N LYS A 53 10.84 14.90 -13.64
CA LYS A 53 9.53 14.27 -13.84
C LYS A 53 9.50 12.89 -13.19
N PHE A 54 8.32 12.49 -12.70
CA PHE A 54 8.12 11.14 -12.19
C PHE A 54 8.08 10.15 -13.36
N ASP A 55 8.97 9.19 -13.35
CA ASP A 55 8.94 8.01 -14.23
C ASP A 55 9.15 6.76 -13.37
N TYR A 56 8.24 5.81 -13.50
CA TYR A 56 8.26 4.58 -12.75
C TYR A 56 8.08 3.38 -13.66
N SER A 57 9.00 2.44 -13.56
CA SER A 57 8.91 1.14 -14.21
C SER A 57 8.28 0.12 -13.25
N TRP A 58 7.17 -0.50 -13.66
CA TRP A 58 6.45 -1.49 -12.87
C TRP A 58 7.32 -2.73 -12.65
N LYS A 59 7.64 -3.04 -11.41
CA LYS A 59 8.52 -4.17 -11.04
C LYS A 59 7.79 -5.48 -10.83
N GLY A 60 6.47 -5.41 -10.66
CA GLY A 60 5.63 -6.56 -10.41
C GLY A 60 4.79 -6.41 -9.15
N GLN A 61 3.95 -7.39 -8.93
CA GLN A 61 3.01 -7.45 -7.80
C GLN A 61 2.92 -8.86 -7.24
N SER A 62 2.55 -8.95 -5.97
CA SER A 62 2.34 -10.23 -5.31
C SER A 62 1.29 -10.11 -4.22
N ALA A 63 0.49 -11.16 -4.03
CA ALA A 63 -0.54 -11.22 -3.01
C ALA A 63 -0.64 -12.63 -2.42
N ILE A 64 -1.06 -12.72 -1.16
CA ILE A 64 -1.46 -13.98 -0.53
C ILE A 64 -2.97 -14.11 -0.66
N ILE A 65 -3.42 -15.24 -1.20
CA ILE A 65 -4.84 -15.54 -1.42
C ILE A 65 -5.35 -16.65 -0.50
N GLY A 66 -4.48 -17.29 0.25
CA GLY A 66 -4.86 -18.36 1.18
C GLY A 66 -3.69 -18.88 1.99
N LYS A 67 -3.97 -19.90 2.80
CA LYS A 67 -2.92 -20.57 3.59
C LYS A 67 -1.90 -21.22 2.65
N ARG A 68 -0.65 -20.77 2.71
CA ARG A 68 0.46 -21.25 1.87
C ARG A 68 0.24 -21.08 0.36
N THR A 69 -0.67 -20.18 -0.04
CA THR A 69 -0.98 -19.94 -1.43
C THR A 69 -0.89 -18.45 -1.74
N GLY A 70 -0.11 -18.11 -2.72
CA GLY A 70 0.05 -16.76 -3.22
C GLY A 70 -0.06 -16.70 -4.73
N ILE A 71 -0.14 -15.50 -5.23
CA ILE A 71 0.02 -15.15 -6.64
C ILE A 71 1.08 -14.06 -6.76
N ALA A 72 1.89 -14.13 -7.79
CA ALA A 72 2.92 -13.15 -8.04
C ALA A 72 3.13 -12.98 -9.54
N SER A 73 3.36 -11.76 -9.96
CA SER A 73 3.71 -11.43 -11.33
C SER A 73 4.93 -10.51 -11.30
N PHE A 74 6.05 -10.99 -11.83
CA PHE A 74 7.30 -10.26 -11.90
C PHE A 74 7.87 -10.35 -13.31
N PHE A 75 8.20 -9.21 -13.91
CA PHE A 75 8.81 -9.14 -15.26
C PHE A 75 8.05 -9.94 -16.32
N GLY A 76 6.70 -9.99 -16.22
CA GLY A 76 5.87 -10.75 -17.15
C GLY A 76 5.72 -12.25 -16.85
N ILE A 77 6.40 -12.76 -15.81
CA ILE A 77 6.27 -14.16 -15.38
C ILE A 77 5.23 -14.24 -14.26
N ASN A 78 4.21 -15.05 -14.45
CA ASN A 78 3.16 -15.30 -13.47
C ASN A 78 3.45 -16.58 -12.70
N ILE A 79 3.50 -16.48 -11.37
CA ILE A 79 3.78 -17.58 -10.46
C ILE A 79 2.60 -17.69 -9.50
N ALA A 80 2.11 -18.90 -9.26
CA ALA A 80 1.02 -19.15 -8.33
C ALA A 80 1.37 -20.29 -7.36
N GLY A 81 0.60 -20.39 -6.26
CA GLY A 81 0.74 -21.46 -5.27
C GLY A 81 1.81 -21.18 -4.21
N PHE A 82 2.44 -22.25 -3.73
CA PHE A 82 3.37 -22.19 -2.60
C PHE A 82 4.65 -21.41 -2.92
N LEU A 83 5.14 -21.50 -4.14
CA LEU A 83 6.34 -20.73 -4.57
C LEU A 83 6.08 -19.22 -4.54
N ALA A 84 4.94 -18.77 -5.03
CA ALA A 84 4.54 -17.36 -4.95
C ALA A 84 4.40 -16.89 -3.49
N TYR A 85 3.87 -17.76 -2.61
CA TYR A 85 3.80 -17.50 -1.18
C TYR A 85 5.19 -17.33 -0.55
N LEU A 86 6.16 -18.18 -0.87
CA LEU A 86 7.54 -18.06 -0.39
C LEU A 86 8.24 -16.79 -0.91
N LEU A 87 8.06 -16.47 -2.18
CA LEU A 87 8.57 -15.22 -2.77
C LEU A 87 8.01 -14.01 -2.04
N TRP A 88 6.70 -13.97 -1.81
CA TRP A 88 6.06 -12.89 -1.06
C TRP A 88 6.65 -12.74 0.35
N ARG A 89 6.80 -13.85 1.10
CA ARG A 89 7.42 -13.85 2.43
C ARG A 89 8.82 -13.23 2.42
N ASN A 90 9.67 -13.70 1.52
CA ASN A 90 11.05 -13.21 1.43
C ASN A 90 11.11 -11.72 1.06
N LEU A 91 10.26 -11.27 0.13
CA LEU A 91 10.16 -9.86 -0.24
C LEU A 91 9.75 -8.97 0.94
N TYR A 92 8.74 -9.39 1.71
CA TYR A 92 8.31 -8.60 2.86
C TYR A 92 9.29 -8.65 4.03
N LEU A 93 9.93 -9.80 4.27
CA LEU A 93 11.02 -9.90 5.26
C LEU A 93 12.19 -8.97 4.92
N SER A 94 12.55 -8.87 3.64
CA SER A 94 13.65 -8.00 3.22
C SER A 94 13.39 -6.52 3.52
N LYS A 95 12.12 -6.08 3.51
CA LYS A 95 11.70 -4.70 3.80
C LYS A 95 11.77 -4.34 5.29
N ILE A 96 11.85 -5.31 6.19
CA ILE A 96 11.98 -5.05 7.63
C ILE A 96 13.41 -4.57 7.91
N ARG A 97 13.54 -3.35 8.44
CA ARG A 97 14.83 -2.71 8.69
C ARG A 97 15.59 -3.31 9.88
N SER A 98 14.88 -3.64 10.97
CA SER A 98 15.49 -4.15 12.20
C SER A 98 15.76 -5.64 12.07
N SER A 99 17.01 -6.06 12.32
CA SER A 99 17.42 -7.48 12.27
C SER A 99 16.69 -8.33 13.29
N ASP A 100 16.51 -7.82 14.52
CA ASP A 100 15.80 -8.53 15.60
C ASP A 100 14.33 -8.78 15.25
N LYS A 101 13.65 -7.75 14.70
CA LYS A 101 12.27 -7.86 14.24
C LYS A 101 12.17 -8.81 13.04
N LYS A 102 13.12 -8.74 12.12
CA LYS A 102 13.18 -9.65 10.97
C LYS A 102 13.28 -11.10 11.41
N PHE A 103 14.16 -11.41 12.36
CA PHE A 103 14.32 -12.76 12.88
C PHE A 103 13.06 -13.26 13.60
N ARG A 104 12.45 -12.41 14.44
CA ARG A 104 11.20 -12.77 15.13
C ARG A 104 10.07 -13.06 14.12
N VAL A 105 9.85 -12.20 13.14
CA VAL A 105 8.82 -12.43 12.11
C VAL A 105 9.13 -13.65 11.26
N TRP A 106 10.39 -13.89 10.94
CA TRP A 106 10.80 -15.09 10.21
C TRP A 106 10.49 -16.37 11.02
N LEU A 107 10.77 -16.37 12.32
CA LEU A 107 10.48 -17.46 13.22
C LEU A 107 8.97 -17.71 13.33
N ASP A 108 8.18 -16.68 13.62
CA ASP A 108 6.73 -16.75 13.72
C ASP A 108 6.10 -17.32 12.43
N TRP A 109 6.52 -16.81 11.30
CA TRP A 109 6.03 -17.29 10.01
C TRP A 109 6.46 -18.73 9.71
N THR A 110 7.60 -19.16 10.23
CA THR A 110 8.07 -20.53 10.05
C THR A 110 7.26 -21.49 10.94
N LEU A 111 6.97 -21.08 12.17
CA LEU A 111 6.08 -21.84 13.07
C LEU A 111 4.67 -21.94 12.49
N ASP A 112 4.12 -20.90 11.90
CA ASP A 112 2.82 -20.89 11.22
C ASP A 112 2.72 -21.92 10.06
N LEU A 113 3.85 -22.36 9.51
CA LEU A 113 3.84 -23.43 8.51
C LEU A 113 3.52 -24.80 9.12
N PHE A 114 3.91 -25.02 10.36
CA PHE A 114 3.76 -26.33 11.03
C PHE A 114 2.52 -26.37 11.92
N PHE A 115 2.20 -25.27 12.59
CA PHE A 115 1.10 -25.18 13.54
C PHE A 115 -0.15 -24.56 12.90
N LYS A 116 -1.33 -24.98 13.40
CA LYS A 116 -2.58 -24.31 13.04
C LYS A 116 -2.64 -22.96 13.73
N ARG A 117 -3.01 -21.94 12.97
CA ARG A 117 -3.28 -20.61 13.52
C ARG A 117 -4.48 -20.69 14.48
N ASP A 118 -4.27 -20.24 15.70
CA ASP A 118 -5.36 -20.08 16.66
C ASP A 118 -6.18 -18.84 16.25
N ILE A 119 -7.39 -19.10 15.74
CA ILE A 119 -8.30 -18.03 15.28
C ILE A 119 -9.23 -17.72 16.45
N SER A 120 -8.84 -16.78 17.30
CA SER A 120 -9.76 -16.19 18.26
C SER A 120 -10.77 -15.30 17.55
N ARG A 121 -12.02 -15.73 17.48
CA ARG A 121 -13.12 -14.87 17.03
C ARG A 121 -13.52 -13.94 18.18
N LEU A 122 -13.11 -12.69 18.12
CA LEU A 122 -13.70 -11.64 18.93
C LEU A 122 -15.15 -11.47 18.47
N LYS A 123 -16.11 -11.96 19.27
CA LYS A 123 -17.52 -11.70 19.05
C LYS A 123 -17.76 -10.23 19.38
N ILE A 124 -17.67 -9.38 18.37
CA ILE A 124 -18.08 -7.98 18.53
C ILE A 124 -19.60 -8.01 18.70
N ILE A 125 -20.05 -7.84 19.94
CA ILE A 125 -21.46 -7.57 20.21
C ILE A 125 -21.72 -6.17 19.65
N LYS A 126 -22.19 -6.12 18.42
CA LYS A 126 -22.67 -4.90 17.80
C LYS A 126 -23.93 -4.52 18.56
N LYS A 127 -23.79 -3.66 19.57
CA LYS A 127 -24.94 -2.99 20.17
C LYS A 127 -25.55 -2.19 19.03
N GLU A 128 -26.67 -2.64 18.49
CA GLU A 128 -27.42 -1.86 17.51
C GLU A 128 -27.74 -0.53 18.19
N ARG A 129 -27.02 0.52 17.79
CA ARG A 129 -27.42 1.87 18.07
C ARG A 129 -28.59 2.11 17.12
N SER A 130 -29.79 1.94 17.58
CA SER A 130 -30.99 2.44 16.90
C SER A 130 -30.74 3.94 16.71
N LEU A 131 -30.34 4.34 15.54
CA LEU A 131 -30.39 5.73 15.13
C LEU A 131 -31.88 6.06 15.05
N ASP A 132 -32.34 6.86 15.99
CA ASP A 132 -33.69 7.40 15.95
C ASP A 132 -33.72 8.43 14.83
N TYR A 133 -34.23 8.01 13.67
CA TYR A 133 -34.32 8.85 12.48
C TYR A 133 -35.18 10.09 12.67
N LYS A 134 -35.91 10.18 13.80
CA LYS A 134 -36.71 11.36 14.14
C LYS A 134 -35.88 12.61 14.46
N GLU A 135 -34.61 12.45 14.88
CA GLU A 135 -33.73 13.61 15.11
C GLU A 135 -33.15 14.23 13.83
N LEU A 136 -33.25 13.54 12.68
CA LEU A 136 -32.72 14.07 11.43
C LEU A 136 -33.72 14.97 10.68
N ASP A 137 -35.01 14.80 10.92
CA ASP A 137 -36.05 15.61 10.28
C ASP A 137 -36.15 17.03 10.88
N GLU A 138 -35.59 17.27 12.07
CA GLU A 138 -35.58 18.61 12.70
C GLU A 138 -34.44 19.52 12.20
N VAL A 139 -33.48 18.99 11.43
CA VAL A 139 -32.34 19.78 10.97
C VAL A 139 -32.58 20.44 9.61
N ASP A 140 -33.55 19.95 8.84
CA ASP A 140 -33.87 20.47 7.52
C ASP A 140 -34.75 21.76 7.53
N ASP A 141 -35.26 22.16 8.68
CA ASP A 141 -36.08 23.39 8.84
C ASP A 141 -35.26 24.65 9.21
N VAL A 142 -33.94 24.61 9.16
CA VAL A 142 -33.05 25.72 9.60
C VAL A 142 -32.30 26.41 8.45
N TRP A 143 -32.60 26.13 7.16
CA TRP A 143 -31.98 26.84 6.02
C TRP A 143 -33.00 27.38 5.05
#